data_4fa6303b25303c2a99aace6ef8a68d7d
#
_entry.id   4fa6303b25303c2a99aace6ef8a68d7d
#
_cell.length_a   1.000
_cell.length_b   1.000
_cell.length_c   1.000
_cell.angle_alpha   90.00
_cell.angle_beta   90.00
_cell.angle_gamma   90.00
#
_symmetry.space_group_name_H-M   'P 1'
#
loop_
_entity.id
_entity.type
_entity.pdbx_description
1 polymer ?
#
loop_
_entity_poly.entity_id
_entity_poly.type
_entity_poly.pdbx_seq_one_letter_code
_entity_poly.pdbx_strand_id
1 'polypeptide(L)'
;MINKLIFLFLLFSIVEASANIKEKIIQNLETTNNLTFNFEQNVNGKTENGHCALSYPQKIFCKYNLKNNKILVSNGKSIVIKTNNSYYLYPLKRTPLNLILNKKFLINKIKNLNERVLDKKFVNFKFFEEDFEVNIFF
;
A
#
# COMPACT_ATOMS: atom_id res chain seq x y z
N MET A 1 60.41 -15.49 10.97
CA MET A 1 59.21 -15.47 11.85
C MET A 1 58.26 -14.33 11.52
N ILE A 2 58.07 -13.99 10.26
CA ILE A 2 57.24 -12.81 9.85
C ILE A 2 55.99 -13.26 9.06
N ASN A 3 55.84 -14.53 8.70
CA ASN A 3 54.79 -15.02 7.83
C ASN A 3 53.50 -15.53 8.52
N LYS A 4 53.33 -15.43 9.81
CA LYS A 4 52.10 -15.84 10.51
C LYS A 4 51.15 -14.74 10.89
N LEU A 5 51.52 -13.46 10.73
CA LEU A 5 50.70 -12.32 11.13
C LEU A 5 49.82 -11.75 10.00
N ILE A 6 50.06 -12.12 8.75
CA ILE A 6 49.34 -11.58 7.59
C ILE A 6 48.08 -12.37 7.29
N PHE A 7 47.90 -13.58 7.83
CA PHE A 7 46.75 -14.42 7.51
C PHE A 7 45.53 -14.19 8.40
N LEU A 8 45.62 -13.36 9.42
CA LEU A 8 44.52 -13.09 10.35
C LEU A 8 43.63 -11.88 9.92
N PHE A 9 43.97 -11.20 8.84
CA PHE A 9 43.26 -9.95 8.44
C PHE A 9 42.29 -10.12 7.27
N LEU A 10 42.08 -11.35 6.79
CA LEU A 10 41.26 -11.63 5.59
C LEU A 10 39.92 -12.32 5.91
N LEU A 11 39.47 -12.30 7.16
CA LEU A 11 38.14 -12.77 7.54
C LEU A 11 37.20 -11.65 7.95
N PHE A 12 37.31 -10.45 7.34
CA PHE A 12 36.18 -9.54 7.27
C PHE A 12 35.23 -10.09 6.23
N SER A 13 34.43 -11.07 6.65
CA SER A 13 33.24 -11.49 5.92
C SER A 13 32.41 -10.23 5.63
N ILE A 14 32.32 -9.89 4.38
CA ILE A 14 31.31 -8.96 3.87
C ILE A 14 29.96 -9.62 4.17
N VAL A 15 29.38 -9.31 5.31
CA VAL A 15 27.97 -9.58 5.57
C VAL A 15 27.24 -8.64 4.62
N GLU A 16 26.91 -9.13 3.42
CA GLU A 16 25.91 -8.49 2.60
C GLU A 16 24.61 -8.55 3.42
N ALA A 17 24.29 -7.42 4.04
CA ALA A 17 23.00 -7.21 4.63
C ALA A 17 21.99 -7.21 3.46
N SER A 18 21.43 -8.37 3.15
CA SER A 18 20.27 -8.45 2.28
C SER A 18 19.16 -7.66 2.98
N ALA A 19 18.98 -6.43 2.53
CA ALA A 19 17.89 -5.61 3.05
C ALA A 19 16.61 -6.43 2.87
N ASN A 20 15.97 -6.76 3.99
CA ASN A 20 14.73 -7.52 4.01
C ASN A 20 13.75 -6.82 3.07
N ILE A 21 13.07 -7.56 2.21
CA ILE A 21 12.10 -7.05 1.24
C ILE A 21 11.04 -6.16 1.92
N LYS A 22 10.66 -6.51 3.13
CA LYS A 22 9.78 -5.73 3.99
C LYS A 22 10.32 -4.33 4.29
N GLU A 23 11.62 -4.22 4.60
CA GLU A 23 12.26 -2.92 4.86
C GLU A 23 12.27 -2.06 3.61
N LYS A 24 12.52 -2.64 2.43
CA LYS A 24 12.43 -1.91 1.15
C LYS A 24 11.02 -1.40 0.87
N ILE A 25 10.00 -2.22 1.15
CA ILE A 25 8.59 -1.82 1.01
C ILE A 25 8.28 -0.64 1.93
N ILE A 26 8.69 -0.71 3.20
CA ILE A 26 8.49 0.35 4.18
C ILE A 26 9.18 1.64 3.74
N GLN A 27 10.44 1.56 3.33
CA GLN A 27 11.21 2.71 2.85
C GLN A 27 10.56 3.36 1.61
N ASN A 28 10.09 2.55 0.66
CA ASN A 28 9.37 3.05 -0.50
C ASN A 28 8.07 3.76 -0.10
N LEU A 29 7.30 3.20 0.84
CA LEU A 29 6.10 3.85 1.35
C LEU A 29 6.41 5.15 2.08
N GLU A 30 7.47 5.20 2.89
CA GLU A 30 7.87 6.41 3.62
C GLU A 30 8.20 7.56 2.67
N THR A 31 8.89 7.27 1.57
CA THR A 31 9.30 8.28 0.57
C THR A 31 8.21 8.63 -0.44
N THR A 32 7.20 7.76 -0.64
CA THR A 32 6.11 8.00 -1.59
C THR A 32 5.14 9.06 -1.07
N ASN A 33 5.02 10.17 -1.76
CA ASN A 33 4.03 11.21 -1.47
C ASN A 33 2.84 11.19 -2.42
N ASN A 34 3.08 10.81 -3.66
CA ASN A 34 2.06 10.72 -4.69
C ASN A 34 2.16 9.37 -5.40
N LEU A 35 1.02 8.80 -5.75
CA LEU A 35 0.93 7.52 -6.45
C LEU A 35 -0.22 7.55 -7.44
N THR A 36 -0.01 7.04 -8.64
CA THR A 36 -1.06 6.77 -9.62
C THR A 36 -1.11 5.29 -9.91
N PHE A 37 -2.30 4.73 -10.02
CA PHE A 37 -2.49 3.31 -10.25
C PHE A 37 -3.82 3.00 -10.93
N ASN A 38 -3.87 1.88 -11.65
CA ASN A 38 -5.11 1.29 -12.11
C ASN A 38 -5.64 0.34 -11.04
N PHE A 39 -6.96 0.25 -10.92
CA PHE A 39 -7.59 -0.68 -10.00
C PHE A 39 -8.67 -1.50 -10.69
N GLU A 40 -8.94 -2.65 -10.14
CA GLU A 40 -10.12 -3.46 -10.38
C GLU A 40 -10.73 -3.87 -9.05
N GLN A 41 -12.03 -3.76 -8.94
CA GLN A 41 -12.77 -4.17 -7.74
C GLN A 41 -14.03 -4.94 -8.11
N ASN A 42 -14.43 -5.87 -7.25
CA ASN A 42 -15.72 -6.54 -7.35
C ASN A 42 -16.63 -6.02 -6.25
N VAL A 43 -17.79 -5.52 -6.65
CA VAL A 43 -18.82 -5.03 -5.73
C VAL A 43 -20.13 -5.74 -6.06
N ASN A 44 -20.58 -6.61 -5.15
CA ASN A 44 -21.82 -7.38 -5.31
C ASN A 44 -21.88 -8.16 -6.66
N GLY A 45 -20.78 -8.79 -7.04
CA GLY A 45 -20.69 -9.57 -8.28
C GLY A 45 -20.48 -8.73 -9.56
N LYS A 46 -20.37 -7.41 -9.44
CA LYS A 46 -20.06 -6.52 -10.58
C LYS A 46 -18.60 -6.08 -10.51
N THR A 47 -17.87 -6.32 -11.57
CA THR A 47 -16.50 -5.83 -11.72
C THR A 47 -16.52 -4.38 -12.18
N GLU A 48 -15.85 -3.53 -11.44
CA GLU A 48 -15.58 -2.12 -11.75
C GLU A 48 -14.08 -1.92 -11.83
N ASN A 49 -13.62 -1.14 -12.77
CA ASN A 49 -12.22 -0.76 -12.89
C ASN A 49 -12.07 0.74 -13.15
N GLY A 50 -10.85 1.23 -13.02
CA GLY A 50 -10.57 2.63 -13.24
C GLY A 50 -9.14 3.01 -12.92
N HIS A 51 -8.92 4.30 -12.77
CA HIS A 51 -7.63 4.90 -12.48
C HIS A 51 -7.74 5.82 -11.28
N CYS A 52 -6.75 5.74 -10.38
CA CYS A 52 -6.65 6.62 -9.22
C CYS A 52 -5.34 7.41 -9.20
N ALA A 53 -5.44 8.63 -8.67
CA ALA A 53 -4.31 9.42 -8.21
C ALA A 53 -4.46 9.65 -6.70
N LEU A 54 -3.44 9.26 -5.94
CA LEU A 54 -3.37 9.36 -4.50
C LEU A 54 -2.31 10.38 -4.12
N SER A 55 -2.59 11.24 -3.15
CA SER A 55 -1.63 12.15 -2.54
C SER A 55 -1.74 12.05 -1.02
N TYR A 56 -0.67 11.61 -0.39
CA TYR A 56 -0.59 11.57 1.07
C TYR A 56 -0.47 12.98 1.68
N PRO A 57 -1.07 13.22 2.84
CA PRO A 57 -1.98 12.34 3.55
C PRO A 57 -3.43 12.40 3.01
N GLN A 58 -4.06 11.24 2.93
CA GLN A 58 -5.51 11.04 2.87
C GLN A 58 -6.29 11.64 1.69
N LYS A 59 -5.61 12.06 0.62
CA LYS A 59 -6.26 12.58 -0.59
C LYS A 59 -6.23 11.53 -1.69
N ILE A 60 -7.35 11.32 -2.35
CA ILE A 60 -7.44 10.44 -3.51
C ILE A 60 -8.49 10.96 -4.48
N PHE A 61 -8.22 10.76 -5.76
CA PHE A 61 -9.16 10.96 -6.85
C PHE A 61 -9.16 9.71 -7.70
N CYS A 62 -10.32 9.07 -7.88
CA CYS A 62 -10.49 7.92 -8.76
C CYS A 62 -11.55 8.22 -9.81
N LYS A 63 -11.25 7.87 -11.05
CA LYS A 63 -12.18 7.86 -12.17
C LYS A 63 -12.45 6.43 -12.58
N TYR A 64 -13.71 6.04 -12.60
CA TYR A 64 -14.15 4.71 -12.99
C TYR A 64 -14.45 4.65 -14.49
N ASN A 65 -14.16 3.52 -15.11
CA ASN A 65 -14.46 3.25 -16.53
C ASN A 65 -15.92 2.80 -16.67
N LEU A 66 -16.85 3.62 -16.22
CA LEU A 66 -18.29 3.36 -16.25
C LEU A 66 -19.03 4.43 -17.04
N LYS A 67 -20.10 4.05 -17.73
CA LYS A 67 -20.95 4.96 -18.54
C LYS A 67 -21.59 6.08 -17.73
N ASN A 68 -21.77 5.90 -16.42
CA ASN A 68 -22.37 6.88 -15.52
C ASN A 68 -21.37 7.92 -14.98
N ASN A 69 -20.14 7.97 -15.51
CA ASN A 69 -19.07 8.88 -15.11
C ASN A 69 -18.80 8.88 -13.60
N LYS A 70 -18.80 7.70 -12.98
CA LYS A 70 -18.52 7.55 -11.56
C LYS A 70 -17.12 8.04 -11.23
N ILE A 71 -17.04 8.93 -10.23
CA ILE A 71 -15.79 9.38 -9.61
C ILE A 71 -15.87 9.20 -8.11
N LEU A 72 -14.70 8.99 -7.49
CA LEU A 72 -14.51 8.98 -6.03
C LEU A 72 -13.43 10.00 -5.68
N VAL A 73 -13.72 10.86 -4.71
CA VAL A 73 -12.77 11.87 -4.24
C VAL A 73 -12.71 11.88 -2.73
N SER A 74 -11.51 11.94 -2.16
CA SER A 74 -11.30 12.23 -0.74
C SER A 74 -10.46 13.48 -0.56
N ASN A 75 -10.88 14.34 0.37
CA ASN A 75 -10.15 15.54 0.81
C ASN A 75 -9.41 15.33 2.16
N GLY A 76 -9.40 14.10 2.69
CA GLY A 76 -8.84 13.76 3.99
C GLY A 76 -9.85 13.75 5.16
N LYS A 77 -11.06 14.28 4.96
CA LYS A 77 -12.15 14.25 5.97
C LYS A 77 -13.33 13.43 5.51
N SER A 78 -13.69 13.57 4.25
CA SER A 78 -14.86 12.95 3.64
C SER A 78 -14.51 12.30 2.32
N ILE A 79 -15.28 11.29 1.96
CA ILE A 79 -15.32 10.69 0.64
C ILE A 79 -16.57 11.16 -0.06
N VAL A 80 -16.42 11.61 -1.29
CA VAL A 80 -17.51 11.89 -2.22
C VAL A 80 -17.50 10.84 -3.31
N ILE A 81 -18.64 10.21 -3.54
CA ILE A 81 -18.88 9.38 -4.72
C ILE A 81 -19.93 10.11 -5.56
N LYS A 82 -19.56 10.46 -6.79
CA LYS A 82 -20.44 11.17 -7.72
C LYS A 82 -20.59 10.35 -9.00
N THR A 83 -21.82 10.32 -9.51
CA THR A 83 -22.17 9.83 -10.85
C THR A 83 -22.91 10.93 -11.59
N ASN A 84 -23.38 10.65 -12.82
CA ASN A 84 -24.24 11.60 -13.54
C ASN A 84 -25.50 12.00 -12.75
N ASN A 85 -26.08 11.04 -11.99
CA ASN A 85 -27.40 11.18 -11.37
C ASN A 85 -27.38 11.07 -9.84
N SER A 86 -26.21 10.86 -9.21
CA SER A 86 -26.13 10.57 -7.78
C SER A 86 -24.93 11.24 -7.15
N TYR A 87 -25.09 11.63 -5.90
CA TYR A 87 -24.04 12.19 -5.06
C TYR A 87 -24.15 11.59 -3.66
N TYR A 88 -23.05 11.02 -3.18
CA TYR A 88 -22.98 10.43 -1.86
C TYR A 88 -21.78 11.01 -1.10
N LEU A 89 -21.97 11.34 0.16
CA LEU A 89 -20.96 11.87 1.06
C LEU A 89 -20.83 10.96 2.28
N TYR A 90 -19.61 10.49 2.54
CA TYR A 90 -19.31 9.65 3.69
C TYR A 90 -18.13 10.22 4.48
N PRO A 91 -18.13 10.13 5.83
CA PRO A 91 -16.93 10.41 6.61
C PRO A 91 -15.83 9.40 6.24
N LEU A 92 -14.63 9.88 5.87
CA LEU A 92 -13.51 9.00 5.48
C LEU A 92 -13.19 7.96 6.58
N LYS A 93 -13.22 8.35 7.84
CA LYS A 93 -12.93 7.49 8.99
C LYS A 93 -13.85 6.26 9.12
N ARG A 94 -15.04 6.32 8.52
CA ARG A 94 -16.01 5.21 8.53
C ARG A 94 -15.91 4.32 7.29
N THR A 95 -14.86 4.43 6.51
CA THR A 95 -14.68 3.67 5.29
C THR A 95 -13.36 2.90 5.32
N PRO A 96 -13.30 1.70 4.69
CA PRO A 96 -12.05 0.94 4.58
C PRO A 96 -10.92 1.72 3.90
N LEU A 97 -11.27 2.68 3.06
CA LEU A 97 -10.29 3.50 2.34
C LEU A 97 -9.39 4.31 3.29
N ASN A 98 -9.89 4.65 4.49
CA ASN A 98 -9.08 5.31 5.53
C ASN A 98 -7.84 4.49 5.91
N LEU A 99 -7.91 3.17 5.89
CA LEU A 99 -6.79 2.28 6.25
C LEU A 99 -5.62 2.44 5.26
N ILE A 100 -5.95 2.55 3.97
CA ILE A 100 -4.97 2.68 2.88
C ILE A 100 -4.43 4.11 2.79
N LEU A 101 -5.29 5.09 2.98
CA LEU A 101 -4.94 6.52 2.88
C LEU A 101 -4.20 7.05 4.11
N ASN A 102 -4.19 6.33 5.21
CA ASN A 102 -3.40 6.65 6.39
C ASN A 102 -2.02 5.97 6.31
N LYS A 103 -1.07 6.64 5.66
CA LYS A 103 0.29 6.10 5.44
C LYS A 103 0.97 5.65 6.74
N LYS A 104 0.86 6.41 7.82
CA LYS A 104 1.47 6.05 9.13
C LYS A 104 0.87 4.77 9.69
N PHE A 105 -0.44 4.63 9.63
CA PHE A 105 -1.14 3.42 10.05
C PHE A 105 -0.68 2.21 9.22
N LEU A 106 -0.65 2.35 7.89
CA LEU A 106 -0.25 1.31 6.96
C LEU A 106 1.19 0.83 7.24
N ILE A 107 2.14 1.75 7.36
CA ILE A 107 3.54 1.43 7.67
C ILE A 107 3.65 0.71 9.03
N ASN A 108 2.94 1.19 10.05
CA ASN A 108 2.96 0.55 11.37
C ASN A 108 2.39 -0.87 11.32
N LYS A 109 1.31 -1.11 10.59
CA LYS A 109 0.77 -2.47 10.38
C LYS A 109 1.78 -3.36 9.69
N ILE A 110 2.39 -2.92 8.59
CA ILE A 110 3.40 -3.70 7.84
C ILE A 110 4.60 -4.04 8.73
N LYS A 111 5.09 -3.10 9.55
CA LYS A 111 6.21 -3.34 10.49
C LYS A 111 5.93 -4.52 11.44
N ASN A 112 4.70 -4.66 11.88
CA ASN A 112 4.28 -5.67 12.89
C ASN A 112 3.71 -6.96 12.29
N LEU A 113 3.62 -7.09 10.97
CA LEU A 113 3.11 -8.27 10.29
C LEU A 113 4.24 -9.09 9.69
N ASN A 114 4.00 -10.39 9.57
CA ASN A 114 4.87 -11.25 8.78
C ASN A 114 4.46 -11.17 7.31
N GLU A 115 5.46 -11.03 6.45
CA GLU A 115 5.28 -11.10 5.01
C GLU A 115 5.01 -12.53 4.55
N ARG A 116 4.18 -12.69 3.53
CA ARG A 116 3.99 -13.93 2.79
C ARG A 116 4.42 -13.71 1.35
N VAL A 117 5.39 -14.49 0.90
CA VAL A 117 5.83 -14.45 -0.50
C VAL A 117 4.93 -15.37 -1.32
N LEU A 118 4.25 -14.83 -2.31
CA LEU A 118 3.36 -15.55 -3.22
C LEU A 118 4.01 -15.64 -4.61
N ASP A 119 4.08 -16.86 -5.15
CA ASP A 119 4.61 -17.16 -6.50
C ASP A 119 5.99 -16.54 -6.80
N LYS A 120 6.80 -16.30 -5.75
CA LYS A 120 8.11 -15.63 -5.85
C LYS A 120 8.07 -14.24 -6.53
N LYS A 121 6.89 -13.65 -6.68
CA LYS A 121 6.68 -12.37 -7.38
C LYS A 121 6.05 -11.29 -6.51
N PHE A 122 5.21 -11.68 -5.58
CA PHE A 122 4.44 -10.76 -4.77
C PHE A 122 4.72 -10.99 -3.28
N VAL A 123 4.77 -9.89 -2.54
CA VAL A 123 4.77 -9.92 -1.08
C VAL A 123 3.39 -9.49 -0.61
N ASN A 124 2.76 -10.33 0.19
CA ASN A 124 1.42 -10.10 0.73
C ASN A 124 1.49 -9.86 2.23
N PHE A 125 0.78 -8.84 2.69
CA PHE A 125 0.46 -8.61 4.10
C PHE A 125 -1.04 -8.73 4.29
N LYS A 126 -1.44 -9.57 5.26
CA LYS A 126 -2.85 -9.81 5.59
C LYS A 126 -3.09 -9.42 7.04
N PHE A 127 -4.15 -8.67 7.29
CA PHE A 127 -4.60 -8.35 8.64
C PHE A 127 -6.12 -8.12 8.69
N PHE A 128 -6.64 -8.12 9.90
CA PHE A 128 -8.03 -7.76 10.17
C PHE A 128 -8.06 -6.41 10.87
N GLU A 129 -8.98 -5.56 10.48
CA GLU A 129 -9.24 -4.28 11.12
C GLU A 129 -10.75 -4.07 11.18
N GLU A 130 -11.29 -3.96 12.39
CA GLU A 130 -12.73 -4.00 12.63
C GLU A 130 -13.36 -5.24 11.95
N ASP A 131 -14.31 -5.04 11.04
CA ASP A 131 -14.99 -6.10 10.29
C ASP A 131 -14.37 -6.37 8.91
N PHE A 132 -13.20 -5.79 8.62
CA PHE A 132 -12.57 -5.90 7.31
C PHE A 132 -11.36 -6.84 7.33
N GLU A 133 -11.32 -7.78 6.39
CA GLU A 133 -10.10 -8.47 6.01
C GLU A 133 -9.36 -7.65 4.96
N VAL A 134 -8.13 -7.27 5.27
CA VAL A 134 -7.28 -6.47 4.38
C VAL A 134 -6.14 -7.32 3.87
N ASN A 135 -6.00 -7.38 2.56
CA ASN A 135 -4.87 -8.01 1.87
C ASN A 135 -4.17 -6.96 1.02
N ILE A 136 -2.88 -6.76 1.26
CA ILE A 136 -2.05 -5.80 0.51
C ILE A 136 -0.95 -6.57 -0.19
N PHE A 137 -0.76 -6.29 -1.47
CA PHE A 137 0.25 -6.90 -2.33
C PHE A 137 1.23 -5.84 -2.81
N PHE A 138 2.51 -6.21 -2.83
CA PHE A 138 3.61 -5.40 -3.33
C PHE A 138 4.42 -6.17 -4.36
#